data_391cfda4fda04044ae05fe54d89a77fd
#
_entry.id   391cfda4fda04044ae05fe54d89a77fd
#
_cell.length_a   1.000
_cell.length_b   1.000
_cell.length_c   1.000
_cell.angle_alpha   90.00
_cell.angle_beta   90.00
_cell.angle_gamma   90.00
#
_symmetry.space_group_name_H-M   'P 1'
#
loop_
_entity.id
_entity.type
_entity.pdbx_description
1 polymer ?
#
loop_
_entity_poly.entity_id
_entity_poly.type
_entity_poly.pdbx_seq_one_letter_code
_entity_poly.pdbx_strand_id
1 'polypeptide(L)'
;MTILSSPRQYLFNLKTTSSQEALRMWRRNVKEKWNYKCAYCVSGKNLTMDHVVPRCKGGTDFTKNVVCCCHSCNQDKSHTPWEDWYLSQDFFDINKYERIKEWMEPEQSKNLFSYKPRRNNAS
;
A
#
# COMPACT_ATOMS: atom_id res chain seq x y z
N MET A 1 -12.65 -2.22 -11.10
CA MET A 1 -12.75 -0.85 -10.59
C MET A 1 -11.38 -0.29 -10.25
N THR A 2 -11.14 0.96 -10.58
CA THR A 2 -9.85 1.58 -10.32
C THR A 2 -9.81 2.10 -8.90
N ILE A 3 -8.75 1.74 -8.16
CA ILE A 3 -8.60 2.25 -6.82
C ILE A 3 -8.03 3.66 -6.88
N LEU A 4 -8.52 4.54 -6.04
CA LEU A 4 -8.05 5.92 -5.99
C LEU A 4 -6.83 6.04 -5.09
N SER A 5 -6.11 7.13 -5.23
CA SER A 5 -4.77 7.27 -4.61
C SER A 5 -4.79 7.50 -3.10
N SER A 6 -5.93 7.85 -2.53
CA SER A 6 -6.07 8.03 -1.09
C SER A 6 -7.55 8.06 -0.74
N PRO A 7 -7.92 7.91 0.54
CA PRO A 7 -9.33 8.01 0.92
C PRO A 7 -9.94 9.36 0.53
N ARG A 8 -9.16 10.42 0.60
CA ARG A 8 -9.68 11.76 0.29
C ARG A 8 -10.10 11.90 -1.15
N GLN A 9 -9.50 11.15 -2.07
CA GLN A 9 -9.85 11.21 -3.47
C GLN A 9 -11.27 10.71 -3.74
N TYR A 10 -11.81 9.88 -2.86
CA TYR A 10 -13.18 9.42 -3.00
C TYR A 10 -14.17 10.57 -2.76
N LEU A 11 -13.77 11.53 -1.93
CA LEU A 11 -14.59 12.71 -1.72
C LEU A 11 -14.41 13.68 -2.88
N PHE A 12 -13.16 13.93 -3.31
CA PHE A 12 -12.91 14.85 -4.40
C PHE A 12 -13.58 14.40 -5.68
N ASN A 13 -13.63 13.08 -5.94
CA ASN A 13 -14.23 12.57 -7.15
C ASN A 13 -15.72 12.30 -7.00
N LEU A 14 -16.30 12.82 -5.92
CA LEU A 14 -17.74 12.71 -5.68
C LEU A 14 -18.27 11.29 -5.68
N LYS A 15 -17.43 10.32 -5.27
CA LYS A 15 -17.90 8.95 -5.10
C LYS A 15 -18.79 8.87 -3.88
N THR A 16 -18.58 9.77 -2.93
CA THR A 16 -19.39 9.85 -1.73
C THR A 16 -19.20 11.24 -1.14
N THR A 17 -20.12 11.64 -0.26
CA THR A 17 -20.00 12.92 0.44
C THR A 17 -19.65 12.73 1.90
N SER A 18 -19.43 11.49 2.34
CA SER A 18 -19.13 11.19 3.74
C SER A 18 -17.68 10.71 3.88
N SER A 19 -16.94 11.29 4.82
CA SER A 19 -15.56 10.89 5.09
C SER A 19 -15.50 9.45 5.56
N GLN A 20 -16.48 9.02 6.36
CA GLN A 20 -16.49 7.65 6.84
C GLN A 20 -16.72 6.68 5.69
N GLU A 21 -17.62 7.01 4.80
CA GLU A 21 -17.89 6.18 3.65
C GLU A 21 -16.71 6.16 2.70
N ALA A 22 -16.01 7.29 2.53
CA ALA A 22 -14.82 7.36 1.70
C ALA A 22 -13.75 6.40 2.22
N LEU A 23 -13.56 6.36 3.53
CA LEU A 23 -12.60 5.48 4.14
C LEU A 23 -12.99 4.02 3.94
N ARG A 24 -14.28 3.71 4.09
CA ARG A 24 -14.78 2.36 3.93
C ARG A 24 -14.59 1.88 2.48
N MET A 25 -14.91 2.72 1.51
CA MET A 25 -14.75 2.40 0.10
C MET A 25 -13.29 2.16 -0.26
N TRP A 26 -12.41 3.00 0.26
CA TRP A 26 -10.99 2.89 0.01
C TRP A 26 -10.44 1.58 0.60
N ARG A 27 -10.80 1.26 1.85
CA ARG A 27 -10.36 0.03 2.49
C ARG A 27 -10.81 -1.20 1.70
N ARG A 28 -12.05 -1.19 1.25
CA ARG A 28 -12.58 -2.29 0.46
C ARG A 28 -11.79 -2.44 -0.83
N ASN A 29 -11.49 -1.33 -1.51
CA ASN A 29 -10.77 -1.37 -2.77
C ASN A 29 -9.33 -1.84 -2.59
N VAL A 30 -8.68 -1.49 -1.49
CA VAL A 30 -7.35 -2.00 -1.19
C VAL A 30 -7.41 -3.51 -1.01
N LYS A 31 -8.39 -4.01 -0.25
CA LYS A 31 -8.54 -5.44 -0.04
C LYS A 31 -8.78 -6.15 -1.37
N GLU A 32 -9.60 -5.59 -2.24
CA GLU A 32 -9.88 -6.16 -3.53
C GLU A 32 -8.61 -6.28 -4.37
N LYS A 33 -7.78 -5.25 -4.36
CA LYS A 33 -6.54 -5.26 -5.14
C LYS A 33 -5.56 -6.32 -4.65
N TRP A 34 -5.66 -6.69 -3.39
CA TRP A 34 -4.80 -7.73 -2.81
C TRP A 34 -5.53 -9.07 -2.72
N ASN A 35 -6.69 -9.20 -3.42
CA ASN A 35 -7.47 -10.43 -3.51
C ASN A 35 -7.92 -10.94 -2.15
N TYR A 36 -8.17 -10.01 -1.22
CA TYR A 36 -8.60 -10.33 0.14
C TYR A 36 -7.63 -11.30 0.84
N LYS A 37 -6.34 -11.05 0.63
CA LYS A 37 -5.30 -11.85 1.27
C LYS A 37 -4.23 -10.93 1.81
N CYS A 38 -3.59 -11.35 2.89
CA CYS A 38 -2.48 -10.60 3.48
C CYS A 38 -1.34 -10.50 2.47
N ALA A 39 -0.80 -9.31 2.29
CA ALA A 39 0.29 -9.10 1.34
C ALA A 39 1.54 -9.88 1.71
N TYR A 40 1.71 -10.22 2.98
CA TYR A 40 2.91 -10.89 3.47
C TYR A 40 2.76 -12.41 3.60
N CYS A 41 1.68 -12.88 4.23
CA CYS A 41 1.55 -14.30 4.53
C CYS A 41 0.38 -15.00 3.83
N VAL A 42 -0.35 -14.31 2.99
CA VAL A 42 -1.51 -14.76 2.22
C VAL A 42 -2.72 -15.23 3.04
N SER A 43 -2.74 -14.99 4.34
CA SER A 43 -3.92 -15.31 5.12
C SER A 43 -5.10 -14.46 4.69
N GLY A 44 -6.28 -15.02 4.66
CA GLY A 44 -7.50 -14.27 4.35
C GLY A 44 -8.29 -13.89 5.59
N LYS A 45 -7.71 -14.06 6.78
CA LYS A 45 -8.44 -13.82 8.03
C LYS A 45 -8.04 -12.52 8.69
N ASN A 46 -9.01 -11.86 9.28
CA ASN A 46 -8.77 -10.63 10.07
C ASN A 46 -7.93 -9.61 9.32
N LEU A 47 -8.39 -9.29 8.12
CA LEU A 47 -7.65 -8.36 7.25
C LEU A 47 -7.78 -6.92 7.71
N THR A 48 -6.67 -6.22 7.71
CA THR A 48 -6.58 -4.82 8.11
C THR A 48 -5.76 -4.06 7.06
N MET A 49 -5.56 -2.78 7.30
CA MET A 49 -4.70 -1.96 6.43
C MET A 49 -3.37 -1.75 7.15
N ASP A 50 -2.27 -2.00 6.46
CA ASP A 50 -0.94 -1.78 7.01
C ASP A 50 -0.27 -0.64 6.25
N HIS A 51 0.23 0.35 6.97
CA HIS A 51 1.08 1.37 6.37
C HIS A 51 2.47 0.76 6.25
N VAL A 52 2.90 0.44 5.03
CA VAL A 52 4.17 -0.24 4.81
C VAL A 52 5.30 0.55 5.46
N VAL A 53 5.32 1.87 5.23
CA VAL A 53 6.17 2.77 6.00
C VAL A 53 5.25 3.35 7.07
N PRO A 54 5.50 3.08 8.36
CA PRO A 54 4.61 3.54 9.42
C PRO A 54 4.49 5.06 9.47
N ARG A 55 3.34 5.55 9.89
CA ARG A 55 3.11 6.99 10.01
C ARG A 55 4.16 7.66 10.88
N CYS A 56 4.55 7.05 11.97
CA CYS A 56 5.53 7.62 12.88
C CYS A 56 6.94 7.69 12.26
N LYS A 57 7.12 7.04 11.11
CA LYS A 57 8.38 7.09 10.39
C LYS A 57 8.24 7.84 9.07
N GLY A 58 7.22 8.67 8.97
CA GLY A 58 7.02 9.50 7.78
C GLY A 58 6.13 8.90 6.72
N GLY A 59 5.50 7.78 7.01
CA GLY A 59 4.62 7.14 6.03
C GLY A 59 3.33 7.92 5.81
N THR A 60 2.79 7.81 4.60
CA THR A 60 1.58 8.53 4.21
C THR A 60 0.37 7.62 4.20
N ASP A 61 -0.81 8.23 4.02
CA ASP A 61 -2.06 7.50 3.86
C ASP A 61 -2.37 7.24 2.38
N PHE A 62 -1.43 7.47 1.48
CA PHE A 62 -1.66 7.21 0.07
C PHE A 62 -1.74 5.71 -0.16
N THR A 63 -2.57 5.32 -1.11
CA THR A 63 -2.79 3.92 -1.45
C THR A 63 -1.47 3.18 -1.68
N LYS A 64 -0.49 3.85 -2.29
CA LYS A 64 0.81 3.23 -2.57
C LYS A 64 1.63 2.91 -1.33
N ASN A 65 1.24 3.41 -0.19
CA ASN A 65 1.92 3.09 1.07
C ASN A 65 1.10 2.14 1.94
N VAL A 66 -0.04 1.64 1.45
CA VAL A 66 -0.94 0.84 2.27
C VAL A 66 -1.23 -0.47 1.57
N VAL A 67 -1.11 -1.57 2.30
CA VAL A 67 -1.40 -2.89 1.75
C VAL A 67 -2.41 -3.59 2.65
N CYS A 68 -3.05 -4.62 2.11
CA CYS A 68 -3.94 -5.48 2.88
C CYS A 68 -3.07 -6.40 3.73
N CYS A 69 -3.34 -6.49 5.01
CA CYS A 69 -2.49 -7.22 5.92
C CYS A 69 -3.33 -7.88 7.00
N CYS A 70 -3.06 -9.12 7.34
CA CYS A 70 -3.79 -9.76 8.43
C CYS A 70 -3.35 -9.13 9.76
N HIS A 71 -4.24 -9.20 10.74
CA HIS A 71 -3.99 -8.57 12.04
C HIS A 71 -2.71 -9.08 12.68
N SER A 72 -2.43 -10.37 12.59
CA SER A 72 -1.21 -10.96 13.14
C SER A 72 0.05 -10.35 12.57
N CYS A 73 0.15 -10.27 11.26
CA CYS A 73 1.32 -9.68 10.62
C CYS A 73 1.43 -8.20 10.96
N ASN A 74 0.30 -7.50 10.98
CA ASN A 74 0.28 -6.08 11.27
C ASN A 74 0.83 -5.80 12.67
N GLN A 75 0.38 -6.57 13.65
CA GLN A 75 0.85 -6.40 15.01
C GLN A 75 2.31 -6.81 15.17
N ASP A 76 2.72 -7.90 14.57
CA ASP A 76 4.09 -8.38 14.68
C ASP A 76 5.07 -7.41 14.01
N LYS A 77 4.68 -6.86 12.85
CA LYS A 77 5.52 -5.91 12.14
C LYS A 77 5.66 -4.61 12.92
N SER A 78 4.57 -4.13 13.49
CA SER A 78 4.55 -2.89 14.26
C SER A 78 5.27 -1.78 13.52
N HIS A 79 6.25 -1.12 14.13
CA HIS A 79 6.96 0.00 13.52
C HIS A 79 8.33 -0.40 12.95
N THR A 80 8.59 -1.68 12.84
CA THR A 80 9.85 -2.18 12.28
C THR A 80 9.88 -1.87 10.78
N PRO A 81 11.01 -1.48 10.21
CA PRO A 81 11.09 -1.30 8.77
C PRO A 81 10.62 -2.56 8.06
N TRP A 82 9.74 -2.39 7.09
CA TRP A 82 9.02 -3.53 6.52
C TRP A 82 9.94 -4.56 5.86
N GLU A 83 11.00 -4.11 5.22
CA GLU A 83 11.91 -5.03 4.55
C GLU A 83 12.65 -5.88 5.57
N ASP A 84 13.14 -5.27 6.64
CA ASP A 84 13.84 -5.98 7.69
C ASP A 84 12.92 -7.01 8.35
N TRP A 85 11.70 -6.58 8.65
CA TRP A 85 10.74 -7.47 9.29
C TRP A 85 10.36 -8.63 8.36
N TYR A 86 10.05 -8.32 7.09
CA TYR A 86 9.56 -9.35 6.18
C TYR A 86 10.66 -10.37 5.87
N LEU A 87 11.88 -9.90 5.64
CA LEU A 87 12.98 -10.80 5.33
C LEU A 87 13.26 -11.79 6.47
N SER A 88 12.89 -11.46 7.70
CA SER A 88 13.13 -12.34 8.83
C SER A 88 12.02 -13.35 9.08
N GLN A 89 10.94 -13.31 8.30
CA GLN A 89 9.80 -14.18 8.54
C GLN A 89 9.95 -15.54 7.83
N ASP A 90 9.42 -16.59 8.47
CA ASP A 90 9.44 -17.91 7.87
C ASP A 90 8.68 -17.95 6.56
N PHE A 91 7.64 -17.13 6.44
CA PHE A 91 6.79 -17.11 5.24
C PHE A 91 7.26 -16.12 4.19
N PHE A 92 8.48 -15.60 4.31
CA PHE A 92 9.00 -14.66 3.33
C PHE A 92 8.91 -15.26 1.92
N ASP A 93 8.45 -14.46 0.96
CA ASP A 93 8.30 -14.90 -0.42
C ASP A 93 8.81 -13.76 -1.31
N ILE A 94 9.82 -14.04 -2.12
CA ILE A 94 10.44 -13.03 -2.96
C ILE A 94 9.44 -12.42 -3.94
N ASN A 95 8.49 -13.19 -4.43
CA ASN A 95 7.50 -12.69 -5.38
C ASN A 95 6.58 -11.69 -4.71
N LYS A 96 6.20 -11.94 -3.46
CA LYS A 96 5.37 -11.00 -2.72
C LYS A 96 6.16 -9.76 -2.34
N TYR A 97 7.42 -9.93 -2.02
CA TYR A 97 8.31 -8.82 -1.71
C TYR A 97 8.39 -7.86 -2.91
N GLU A 98 8.61 -8.42 -4.11
CA GLU A 98 8.68 -7.62 -5.32
C GLU A 98 7.34 -6.95 -5.63
N ARG A 99 6.25 -7.65 -5.37
CA ARG A 99 4.92 -7.09 -5.60
C ARG A 99 4.67 -5.88 -4.70
N ILE A 100 5.09 -5.96 -3.45
CA ILE A 100 4.93 -4.84 -2.52
C ILE A 100 5.79 -3.66 -2.99
N LYS A 101 7.01 -3.92 -3.43
CA LYS A 101 7.87 -2.87 -3.93
C LYS A 101 7.28 -2.20 -5.16
N GLU A 102 6.73 -2.96 -6.07
CA GLU A 102 6.07 -2.41 -7.25
C GLU A 102 4.85 -1.59 -6.86
N TRP A 103 4.08 -2.09 -5.90
CA TRP A 103 2.89 -1.38 -5.42
C TRP A 103 3.27 -0.01 -4.86
N MET A 104 4.39 0.08 -4.18
CA MET A 104 4.85 1.32 -3.55
C MET A 104 5.49 2.29 -4.53
N GLU A 105 5.80 1.83 -5.73
CA GLU A 105 6.50 2.67 -6.70
C GLU A 105 5.64 3.85 -7.14
N PRO A 106 6.17 5.06 -7.13
CA PRO A 106 5.38 6.23 -7.50
C PRO A 106 4.94 6.15 -8.96
N GLU A 107 3.67 6.47 -9.17
CA GLU A 107 3.11 6.41 -10.49
C GLU A 107 3.78 7.39 -11.43
N GLN A 108 4.17 8.55 -10.92
CA GLN A 108 4.81 9.55 -11.71
C GLN A 108 6.12 9.07 -12.31
N SER A 109 6.83 8.19 -11.63
CA SER A 109 8.12 7.76 -12.15
C SER A 109 7.94 6.97 -13.44
N LYS A 110 6.78 6.36 -13.65
CA LYS A 110 6.53 5.64 -14.88
C LYS A 110 6.23 6.58 -16.02
N ASN A 111 5.63 7.71 -15.73
CA ASN A 111 5.28 8.67 -16.76
C ASN A 111 6.45 9.55 -17.12
N LEU A 112 7.33 9.80 -16.19
CA LEU A 112 8.42 10.70 -16.44
C LEU A 112 9.46 10.16 -17.38
N PHE A 113 9.45 8.89 -17.62
CA PHE A 113 10.32 8.38 -18.55
C PHE A 113 10.16 8.91 -19.86
N SER A 114 8.99 9.34 -20.17
CA SER A 114 8.71 9.86 -21.47
C SER A 114 9.33 11.19 -21.64
N TYR A 115 9.69 11.86 -20.63
CA TYR A 115 10.34 13.09 -20.83
C TYR A 115 11.64 13.09 -20.11
N LYS A 116 12.42 12.87 -19.84
CA LYS A 116 13.57 12.87 -19.32
C LYS A 116 14.42 13.66 -19.04
N PRO A 117 14.86 13.96 -18.49
CA PRO A 117 15.48 14.37 -17.88
C PRO A 117 15.93 14.94 -17.17
N ARG A 118 16.02 15.33 -16.62
CA ARG A 118 16.40 15.84 -15.85
C ARG A 118 17.15 15.52 -14.99
N ARG A 119 17.39 15.31 -14.88
CA ARG A 119 18.01 14.96 -14.12
C ARG A 119 18.68 14.53 -13.83
N ASN A 120 18.75 14.55 -14.14
CA ASN A 120 19.38 14.02 -13.88
C ASN A 120 19.69 13.69 -13.62
N ASN A 121 19.63 13.84 -13.93
CA ASN A 121 19.95 13.38 -13.78
C ASN A 121 20.04 13.04 -13.69
N ALA A 122 19.81 13.24 -14.09
CA ALA A 122 19.98 12.83 -14.12
C ALA A 122 20.01 12.44 -13.94
N SER A 123 19.82 12.29 -14.08
CA SER A 123 19.98 11.91 -13.98
C SER A 123 20.20 11.63 -13.76
#